data_2f325612d246096cbeb1b695e2584084
#
_entry.id   2f325612d246096cbeb1b695e2584084
#
_cell.length_a   1.000
_cell.length_b   1.000
_cell.length_c   1.000
_cell.angle_alpha   90.00
_cell.angle_beta   90.00
_cell.angle_gamma   90.00
#
_symmetry.space_group_name_H-M   'P 1'
#
loop_
_entity.id
_entity.type
_entity.pdbx_description
1 polymer ?
#
loop_
_entity_poly.entity_id
_entity_poly.type
_entity_poly.pdbx_seq_one_letter_code
_entity_poly.pdbx_strand_id
1 'polypeptide(L)'
;TPTPELYTLSLHDALPILSDTCDADTASYLAHEVSDGIIAPDFTAEALEILKTKRKGGYNVVKIDPNYEPKPIEQRDIFGIRFEQGYNNYEINESLLTNIVTENKNLPESAKHDMILALITLKYTQSNSVCYVKDGMTIGVGAGQQSRIHCTRLAGSKADNWFVRQHPKVLGLQFVDGIRRPDRDNAIDVYTSDEYEDVLAEGVWQKTFKVKPEVLTAEEKKAWIAKNTGVTVGSDAFFPFGDNVERARKSGVEYIVQPGGSIRDDNVIETANKYGITMAFTGMRLFHH
;
A
#
# COMPACT_ATOMS: atom_id res chain seq x y z
N THR A 1 16.34 30.79 -15.34
CA THR A 1 15.97 29.41 -15.72
C THR A 1 15.47 28.70 -14.47
N PRO A 2 14.24 28.26 -14.42
CA PRO A 2 13.78 27.45 -13.30
C PRO A 2 14.55 26.15 -13.33
N THR A 3 15.15 25.78 -12.21
CA THR A 3 15.76 24.47 -12.00
C THR A 3 14.64 23.43 -12.09
N PRO A 4 14.70 22.47 -13.02
CA PRO A 4 13.65 21.49 -13.24
C PRO A 4 13.46 20.49 -12.09
N GLU A 5 14.30 20.56 -11.08
CA GLU A 5 14.44 19.50 -10.08
C GLU A 5 13.41 19.54 -8.94
N LEU A 6 12.67 20.63 -8.80
CA LEU A 6 11.59 20.71 -7.78
C LEU A 6 10.28 20.01 -8.20
N TYR A 7 10.18 19.56 -9.44
CA TYR A 7 9.00 18.86 -9.95
C TYR A 7 9.15 17.34 -10.06
N THR A 8 10.31 16.82 -9.70
CA THR A 8 10.62 15.40 -9.74
C THR A 8 10.67 14.75 -8.35
N LEU A 9 9.92 15.25 -7.38
CA LEU A 9 9.36 14.38 -6.36
C LEU A 9 8.29 13.54 -7.06
N SER A 10 8.79 12.75 -8.00
CA SER A 10 7.96 11.86 -8.76
C SER A 10 7.49 10.75 -7.84
N LEU A 11 6.36 10.18 -8.15
CA LEU A 11 5.75 9.01 -7.53
C LEU A 11 6.68 7.77 -7.42
N HIS A 12 7.94 7.92 -7.75
CA HIS A 12 8.98 6.89 -7.72
C HIS A 12 10.02 7.09 -6.62
N ASP A 13 9.98 8.22 -5.90
CA ASP A 13 10.95 8.51 -4.84
C ASP A 13 10.50 7.82 -3.56
N ALA A 14 11.23 6.80 -3.13
CA ALA A 14 11.03 6.18 -1.84
C ALA A 14 11.75 7.02 -0.78
N LEU A 15 10.96 7.67 0.09
CA LEU A 15 11.44 8.47 1.22
C LEU A 15 10.95 7.85 2.53
N PRO A 16 11.71 6.93 3.16
CA PRO A 16 11.40 6.48 4.51
C PRO A 16 11.26 7.67 5.46
N ILE A 17 10.19 7.68 6.25
CA ILE A 17 9.93 8.70 7.27
C ILE A 17 9.93 8.00 8.62
N LEU A 18 10.76 8.48 9.53
CA LEU A 18 10.90 7.94 10.88
C LEU A 18 10.23 8.86 11.90
N SER A 19 9.61 8.28 12.91
CA SER A 19 9.03 9.00 14.07
C SER A 19 10.10 9.45 15.06
N ASP A 20 11.25 8.77 15.06
CA ASP A 20 12.30 8.92 16.05
C ASP A 20 13.66 9.18 15.39
N THR A 21 14.69 9.40 16.23
CA THR A 21 16.07 9.55 15.78
C THR A 21 16.54 8.33 15.01
N CYS A 22 17.05 8.52 13.81
CA CYS A 22 17.66 7.45 13.02
C CYS A 22 19.01 7.05 13.65
N ASP A 23 19.11 5.81 14.09
CA ASP A 23 20.33 5.23 14.63
C ASP A 23 21.15 4.49 13.56
N ALA A 24 22.31 3.97 13.96
CA ALA A 24 23.22 3.25 13.07
C ALA A 24 22.62 1.95 12.51
N ASP A 25 21.81 1.24 13.28
CA ASP A 25 21.19 -0.02 12.87
C ASP A 25 20.13 0.25 11.78
N THR A 26 19.27 1.23 12.00
CA THR A 26 18.29 1.69 11.02
C THR A 26 18.98 2.18 9.74
N ALA A 27 20.03 2.99 9.87
CA ALA A 27 20.79 3.50 8.73
C ALA A 27 21.45 2.36 7.94
N SER A 28 22.02 1.37 8.62
CA SER A 28 22.64 0.19 8.01
C SER A 28 21.61 -0.64 7.23
N TYR A 29 20.42 -0.83 7.76
CA TYR A 29 19.33 -1.48 7.04
C TYR A 29 18.96 -0.69 5.77
N LEU A 30 18.72 0.61 5.91
CA LEU A 30 18.33 1.48 4.80
C LEU A 30 19.44 1.64 3.74
N ALA A 31 20.71 1.47 4.10
CA ALA A 31 21.81 1.51 3.13
C ALA A 31 21.68 0.45 2.04
N HIS A 32 21.05 -0.69 2.34
CA HIS A 32 20.84 -1.80 1.39
C HIS A 32 19.48 -1.74 0.68
N GLU A 33 18.57 -0.86 1.13
CA GLU A 33 17.25 -0.69 0.53
C GLU A 33 17.25 0.35 -0.60
N VAL A 34 16.34 0.20 -1.56
CA VAL A 34 16.15 1.22 -2.61
C VAL A 34 15.37 2.38 -2.03
N SER A 35 16.00 3.55 -1.92
CA SER A 35 15.37 4.80 -1.49
C SER A 35 16.17 5.99 -1.99
N ASP A 36 15.52 7.15 -2.08
CA ASP A 36 16.10 8.39 -2.64
C ASP A 36 16.49 9.39 -1.57
N GLY A 37 15.94 9.23 -0.38
CA GLY A 37 16.22 10.02 0.79
C GLY A 37 15.62 9.42 2.03
N ILE A 38 15.75 10.12 3.15
CA ILE A 38 15.18 9.77 4.46
C ILE A 38 14.76 11.03 5.19
N ILE A 39 13.67 10.95 5.93
CA ILE A 39 13.17 12.02 6.79
C ILE A 39 13.12 11.50 8.23
N ALA A 40 13.72 12.21 9.17
CA ALA A 40 13.66 11.86 10.60
C ALA A 40 13.77 13.12 11.48
N PRO A 41 13.33 13.06 12.74
CA PRO A 41 13.52 14.15 13.69
C PRO A 41 14.99 14.46 13.98
N ASP A 42 15.83 13.42 14.01
CA ASP A 42 17.27 13.54 14.18
C ASP A 42 18.02 12.32 13.62
N PHE A 43 19.34 12.38 13.64
CA PHE A 43 20.23 11.33 13.17
C PHE A 43 21.43 11.24 14.11
N THR A 44 21.85 10.03 14.48
CA THR A 44 23.12 9.85 15.19
C THR A 44 24.29 10.14 14.24
N ALA A 45 25.46 10.44 14.82
CA ALA A 45 26.66 10.70 14.01
C ALA A 45 27.02 9.48 13.14
N GLU A 46 26.93 8.28 13.70
CA GLU A 46 27.19 7.02 13.01
C GLU A 46 26.19 6.79 11.85
N ALA A 47 24.91 7.06 12.09
CA ALA A 47 23.87 6.96 11.06
C ALA A 47 24.17 7.89 9.87
N LEU A 48 24.58 9.15 10.14
CA LEU A 48 24.94 10.10 9.10
C LEU A 48 26.14 9.63 8.27
N GLU A 49 27.17 9.06 8.89
CA GLU A 49 28.32 8.53 8.15
C GLU A 49 27.92 7.37 7.22
N ILE A 50 27.02 6.49 7.65
CA ILE A 50 26.49 5.42 6.82
C ILE A 50 25.67 5.99 5.65
N LEU A 51 24.74 6.89 5.92
CA LEU A 51 23.82 7.45 4.92
C LEU A 51 24.55 8.31 3.87
N LYS A 52 25.63 9.04 4.25
CA LYS A 52 26.47 9.81 3.34
C LYS A 52 27.12 8.96 2.24
N THR A 53 27.36 7.68 2.47
CA THR A 53 27.94 6.80 1.47
C THR A 53 26.96 6.38 0.39
N LYS A 54 25.67 6.46 0.70
CA LYS A 54 24.60 6.03 -0.20
C LYS A 54 24.48 6.95 -1.41
N ARG A 55 24.16 6.38 -2.59
CA ARG A 55 24.06 7.10 -3.87
C ARG A 55 25.29 7.95 -4.19
N LYS A 56 26.47 7.50 -3.76
CA LYS A 56 27.75 8.24 -3.95
C LYS A 56 27.70 9.66 -3.37
N GLY A 57 27.01 9.84 -2.25
CA GLY A 57 26.84 11.14 -1.57
C GLY A 57 25.63 11.96 -2.02
N GLY A 58 24.84 11.46 -2.96
CA GLY A 58 23.62 12.12 -3.45
C GLY A 58 22.33 11.68 -2.75
N TYR A 59 22.44 11.06 -1.57
CA TYR A 59 21.25 10.63 -0.79
C TYR A 59 20.75 11.79 0.06
N ASN A 60 19.45 12.09 -0.07
CA ASN A 60 18.84 13.19 0.66
C ASN A 60 18.57 12.81 2.11
N VAL A 61 19.14 13.54 3.05
CA VAL A 61 18.90 13.38 4.50
C VAL A 61 18.19 14.63 5.00
N VAL A 62 16.95 14.49 5.41
CA VAL A 62 16.09 15.60 5.82
C VAL A 62 15.78 15.50 7.30
N LYS A 63 16.15 16.52 8.06
CA LYS A 63 15.75 16.67 9.46
C LYS A 63 14.48 17.49 9.54
N ILE A 64 13.48 16.97 10.25
CA ILE A 64 12.20 17.67 10.52
C ILE A 64 12.16 18.16 11.97
N ASP A 65 11.40 19.21 12.20
CA ASP A 65 11.09 19.65 13.57
C ASP A 65 9.94 18.78 14.14
N PRO A 66 10.19 17.96 15.16
CA PRO A 66 9.17 17.09 15.74
C PRO A 66 8.06 17.89 16.48
N ASN A 67 8.30 19.16 16.75
CA ASN A 67 7.33 20.04 17.42
C ASN A 67 6.53 20.90 16.41
N TYR A 68 6.73 20.69 15.11
CA TYR A 68 5.98 21.43 14.11
C TYR A 68 4.49 21.07 14.17
N GLU A 69 3.68 22.08 14.42
CA GLU A 69 2.22 21.97 14.35
C GLU A 69 1.72 22.58 13.03
N PRO A 70 1.03 21.80 12.18
CA PRO A 70 0.46 22.32 10.96
C PRO A 70 -0.62 23.36 11.25
N LYS A 71 -0.73 24.35 10.38
CA LYS A 71 -1.81 25.35 10.49
C LYS A 71 -3.17 24.65 10.34
N PRO A 72 -4.22 25.11 11.04
CA PRO A 72 -5.54 24.48 10.96
C PRO A 72 -6.20 24.60 9.58
N ILE A 73 -5.71 25.49 8.73
CA ILE A 73 -6.19 25.70 7.35
C ILE A 73 -5.01 25.50 6.42
N GLU A 74 -5.18 24.61 5.46
CA GLU A 74 -4.30 24.42 4.32
C GLU A 74 -4.70 25.38 3.20
N GLN A 75 -3.71 25.99 2.54
CA GLN A 75 -3.90 26.87 1.40
C GLN A 75 -3.06 26.40 0.24
N ARG A 76 -3.67 26.37 -0.95
CA ARG A 76 -2.98 26.00 -2.20
C ARG A 76 -3.40 26.97 -3.31
N ASP A 77 -2.42 27.63 -3.92
CA ASP A 77 -2.65 28.51 -5.07
C ASP A 77 -2.45 27.71 -6.38
N ILE A 78 -3.51 27.63 -7.19
CA ILE A 78 -3.50 26.92 -8.47
C ILE A 78 -4.11 27.84 -9.52
N PHE A 79 -3.33 28.19 -10.56
CA PHE A 79 -3.76 29.09 -11.64
C PHE A 79 -4.39 30.41 -11.15
N GLY A 80 -3.86 31.01 -10.08
CA GLY A 80 -4.37 32.25 -9.53
C GLY A 80 -5.62 32.13 -8.66
N ILE A 81 -6.12 30.92 -8.43
CA ILE A 81 -7.21 30.61 -7.52
C ILE A 81 -6.62 30.04 -6.23
N ARG A 82 -7.01 30.60 -5.10
CA ARG A 82 -6.64 30.07 -3.79
C ARG A 82 -7.70 29.10 -3.30
N PHE A 83 -7.27 27.84 -3.08
CA PHE A 83 -8.06 26.84 -2.40
C PHE A 83 -7.72 26.84 -0.92
N GLU A 84 -8.73 26.84 -0.07
CA GLU A 84 -8.59 26.73 1.38
C GLU A 84 -9.42 25.56 1.88
N GLN A 85 -8.82 24.74 2.76
CA GLN A 85 -9.53 23.65 3.42
C GLN A 85 -9.00 23.46 4.83
N GLY A 86 -9.81 22.83 5.70
CA GLY A 86 -9.36 22.42 7.01
C GLY A 86 -8.27 21.35 6.89
N TYR A 87 -7.23 21.46 7.72
CA TYR A 87 -6.22 20.42 7.83
C TYR A 87 -6.85 19.12 8.34
N ASN A 88 -6.49 18.00 7.72
CA ASN A 88 -6.98 16.69 8.14
C ASN A 88 -6.27 16.22 9.43
N ASN A 89 -6.81 16.62 10.56
CA ASN A 89 -6.31 16.28 11.90
C ASN A 89 -7.12 15.17 12.59
N TYR A 90 -7.94 14.42 11.85
CA TYR A 90 -8.72 13.32 12.42
C TYR A 90 -7.81 12.29 13.10
N GLU A 91 -8.13 11.97 14.32
CA GLU A 91 -7.50 10.90 15.07
C GLU A 91 -8.10 9.55 14.65
N ILE A 92 -7.25 8.67 14.16
CA ILE A 92 -7.65 7.32 13.79
C ILE A 92 -7.44 6.39 14.97
N ASN A 93 -8.53 5.92 15.57
CA ASN A 93 -8.50 5.01 16.72
C ASN A 93 -9.71 4.05 16.70
N GLU A 94 -9.79 3.15 17.66
CA GLU A 94 -10.83 2.11 17.73
C GLU A 94 -12.26 2.63 17.87
N SER A 95 -12.47 3.87 18.33
CA SER A 95 -13.81 4.43 18.44
C SER A 95 -14.52 4.54 17.10
N LEU A 96 -13.76 4.58 15.99
CA LEU A 96 -14.29 4.58 14.63
C LEU A 96 -14.86 3.23 14.19
N LEU A 97 -14.57 2.14 14.93
CA LEU A 97 -14.94 0.78 14.57
C LEU A 97 -16.18 0.26 15.32
N THR A 98 -16.84 1.11 16.08
CA THR A 98 -17.97 0.72 16.95
C THR A 98 -19.26 0.43 16.20
N ASN A 99 -19.45 1.00 15.00
CA ASN A 99 -20.64 0.83 14.20
C ASN A 99 -20.50 -0.31 13.19
N ILE A 100 -20.62 -1.55 13.65
CA ILE A 100 -20.62 -2.73 12.75
C ILE A 100 -22.03 -2.90 12.17
N VAL A 101 -22.14 -2.79 10.84
CA VAL A 101 -23.44 -2.74 10.13
C VAL A 101 -23.87 -4.08 9.56
N THR A 102 -22.98 -5.06 9.41
CA THR A 102 -23.27 -6.40 8.90
C THR A 102 -23.84 -7.33 9.98
N GLU A 103 -24.41 -8.48 9.57
CA GLU A 103 -24.93 -9.52 10.49
C GLU A 103 -23.79 -10.14 11.32
N ASN A 104 -22.67 -10.46 10.68
CA ASN A 104 -21.48 -10.91 11.39
C ASN A 104 -20.89 -9.72 12.17
N LYS A 105 -20.83 -9.86 13.50
CA LYS A 105 -20.31 -8.85 14.44
C LYS A 105 -18.92 -9.23 14.97
N ASN A 106 -18.37 -10.36 14.54
CA ASN A 106 -17.07 -10.81 15.02
C ASN A 106 -15.95 -9.93 14.45
N LEU A 107 -15.29 -9.17 15.30
CA LEU A 107 -14.17 -8.30 14.96
C LEU A 107 -13.01 -8.57 15.93
N PRO A 108 -12.10 -9.50 15.61
CA PRO A 108 -10.94 -9.82 16.44
C PRO A 108 -9.95 -8.65 16.49
N GLU A 109 -9.11 -8.61 17.52
CA GLU A 109 -8.13 -7.53 17.73
C GLU A 109 -7.16 -7.36 16.53
N SER A 110 -6.74 -8.47 15.91
CA SER A 110 -5.90 -8.39 14.70
C SER A 110 -6.59 -7.64 13.57
N ALA A 111 -7.89 -7.89 13.35
CA ALA A 111 -8.66 -7.18 12.32
C ALA A 111 -8.92 -5.72 12.68
N LYS A 112 -9.08 -5.38 13.98
CA LYS A 112 -9.16 -3.97 14.40
C LYS A 112 -7.86 -3.23 14.08
N HIS A 113 -6.71 -3.81 14.42
CA HIS A 113 -5.40 -3.24 14.08
C HIS A 113 -5.27 -3.03 12.58
N ASP A 114 -5.66 -4.02 11.76
CA ASP A 114 -5.60 -3.91 10.32
C ASP A 114 -6.56 -2.84 9.76
N MET A 115 -7.77 -2.68 10.34
CA MET A 115 -8.70 -1.60 9.99
C MET A 115 -8.13 -0.23 10.32
N ILE A 116 -7.50 -0.07 11.49
CA ILE A 116 -6.84 1.19 11.89
C ILE A 116 -5.69 1.50 10.95
N LEU A 117 -4.83 0.51 10.65
CA LEU A 117 -3.75 0.67 9.70
C LEU A 117 -4.26 1.05 8.30
N ALA A 118 -5.38 0.44 7.87
CA ALA A 118 -6.04 0.79 6.61
C ALA A 118 -6.46 2.27 6.61
N LEU A 119 -7.13 2.74 7.66
CA LEU A 119 -7.59 4.13 7.77
C LEU A 119 -6.41 5.12 7.82
N ILE A 120 -5.33 4.80 8.55
CA ILE A 120 -4.10 5.61 8.59
C ILE A 120 -3.49 5.69 7.18
N THR A 121 -3.35 4.55 6.50
CA THR A 121 -2.83 4.50 5.12
C THR A 121 -3.65 5.40 4.20
N LEU A 122 -4.98 5.30 4.26
CA LEU A 122 -5.89 6.07 3.40
C LEU A 122 -5.90 7.55 3.71
N LYS A 123 -5.72 7.94 4.98
CA LYS A 123 -5.60 9.34 5.39
C LYS A 123 -4.48 10.09 4.64
N TYR A 124 -3.42 9.38 4.28
CA TYR A 124 -2.24 9.93 3.60
C TYR A 124 -2.12 9.49 2.13
N THR A 125 -3.15 8.83 1.59
CA THR A 125 -3.17 8.34 0.21
C THR A 125 -4.07 9.22 -0.64
N GLN A 126 -3.60 9.61 -1.83
CA GLN A 126 -4.39 10.41 -2.77
C GLN A 126 -5.68 9.68 -3.17
N SER A 127 -6.79 10.40 -3.04
CA SER A 127 -8.13 9.90 -3.39
C SER A 127 -8.35 9.83 -4.91
N ASN A 128 -9.29 8.99 -5.38
CA ASN A 128 -9.98 7.97 -4.60
C ASN A 128 -9.01 6.86 -4.24
N SER A 129 -9.11 6.31 -3.06
CA SER A 129 -8.18 5.28 -2.60
C SER A 129 -8.86 4.14 -1.83
N VAL A 130 -8.28 2.96 -1.98
CA VAL A 130 -8.62 1.72 -1.28
C VAL A 130 -7.32 1.03 -0.91
N CYS A 131 -7.23 0.46 0.28
CA CYS A 131 -6.10 -0.38 0.64
C CYS A 131 -6.52 -1.71 1.26
N TYR A 132 -5.69 -2.72 1.03
CA TYR A 132 -5.80 -4.05 1.62
C TYR A 132 -4.69 -4.21 2.65
N VAL A 133 -5.05 -4.72 3.81
CA VAL A 133 -4.15 -4.91 4.95
C VAL A 133 -4.28 -6.34 5.45
N LYS A 134 -3.17 -6.93 5.86
CA LYS A 134 -3.13 -8.26 6.48
C LYS A 134 -1.99 -8.33 7.48
N ASP A 135 -2.29 -8.84 8.66
CA ASP A 135 -1.32 -9.10 9.74
C ASP A 135 -0.41 -7.89 10.03
N GLY A 136 -1.00 -6.69 10.14
CA GLY A 136 -0.28 -5.44 10.42
C GLY A 136 0.52 -4.88 9.24
N MET A 137 0.27 -5.34 8.02
CA MET A 137 0.97 -4.90 6.82
C MET A 137 -0.01 -4.47 5.73
N THR A 138 0.20 -3.30 5.15
CA THR A 138 -0.49 -2.87 3.92
C THR A 138 0.05 -3.64 2.72
N ILE A 139 -0.78 -4.50 2.12
CA ILE A 139 -0.40 -5.44 1.06
C ILE A 139 -0.82 -4.99 -0.35
N GLY A 140 -1.67 -3.97 -0.44
CA GLY A 140 -2.06 -3.41 -1.73
C GLY A 140 -2.78 -2.08 -1.59
N VAL A 141 -2.36 -1.07 -2.33
CA VAL A 141 -2.98 0.27 -2.38
C VAL A 141 -3.35 0.60 -3.82
N GLY A 142 -4.60 1.02 -4.01
CA GLY A 142 -5.10 1.62 -5.24
C GLY A 142 -5.44 3.08 -4.96
N ALA A 143 -4.68 4.00 -5.55
CA ALA A 143 -4.74 5.43 -5.28
C ALA A 143 -4.99 6.23 -6.55
N GLY A 144 -5.61 7.42 -6.42
CA GLY A 144 -5.78 8.38 -7.50
C GLY A 144 -6.63 7.89 -8.67
N GLN A 145 -7.49 6.89 -8.47
CA GLN A 145 -8.30 6.33 -9.54
C GLN A 145 -9.62 7.10 -9.73
N GLN A 146 -10.13 7.11 -10.96
CA GLN A 146 -11.34 7.82 -11.35
C GLN A 146 -12.63 7.24 -10.76
N SER A 147 -12.63 5.97 -10.37
CA SER A 147 -13.78 5.33 -9.76
C SER A 147 -13.40 4.39 -8.63
N ARG A 148 -14.30 4.23 -7.65
CA ARG A 148 -14.09 3.38 -6.49
C ARG A 148 -13.77 1.93 -6.86
N ILE A 149 -14.49 1.36 -7.81
CA ILE A 149 -14.25 -0.03 -8.24
C ILE A 149 -12.86 -0.20 -8.87
N HIS A 150 -12.33 0.81 -9.57
CA HIS A 150 -10.97 0.75 -10.11
C HIS A 150 -9.93 0.79 -9.00
N CYS A 151 -10.14 1.59 -7.94
CA CYS A 151 -9.29 1.54 -6.74
C CYS A 151 -9.27 0.15 -6.11
N THR A 152 -10.48 -0.43 -5.91
CA THR A 152 -10.65 -1.76 -5.32
C THR A 152 -9.98 -2.85 -6.16
N ARG A 153 -10.09 -2.77 -7.50
CA ARG A 153 -9.42 -3.71 -8.41
C ARG A 153 -7.90 -3.57 -8.38
N LEU A 154 -7.39 -2.34 -8.46
CA LEU A 154 -5.95 -2.08 -8.45
C LEU A 154 -5.32 -2.51 -7.13
N ALA A 155 -5.90 -2.09 -6.00
CA ALA A 155 -5.44 -2.49 -4.68
C ALA A 155 -5.49 -4.02 -4.50
N GLY A 156 -6.60 -4.65 -4.92
CA GLY A 156 -6.78 -6.09 -4.85
C GLY A 156 -5.80 -6.86 -5.73
N SER A 157 -5.47 -6.36 -6.92
CA SER A 157 -4.47 -7.00 -7.80
C SER A 157 -3.07 -6.94 -7.18
N LYS A 158 -2.73 -5.84 -6.52
CA LYS A 158 -1.46 -5.73 -5.76
C LYS A 158 -1.43 -6.68 -4.57
N ALA A 159 -2.53 -6.78 -3.81
CA ALA A 159 -2.66 -7.71 -2.69
C ALA A 159 -2.57 -9.18 -3.16
N ASP A 160 -3.22 -9.50 -4.28
CA ASP A 160 -3.14 -10.84 -4.90
C ASP A 160 -1.69 -11.16 -5.30
N ASN A 161 -0.98 -10.20 -5.94
CA ASN A 161 0.42 -10.37 -6.31
C ASN A 161 1.33 -10.54 -5.07
N TRP A 162 1.10 -9.73 -4.02
CA TRP A 162 1.83 -9.88 -2.75
C TRP A 162 1.70 -11.32 -2.21
N PHE A 163 0.50 -11.91 -2.28
CA PHE A 163 0.27 -13.28 -1.82
C PHE A 163 0.86 -14.32 -2.77
N VAL A 164 0.75 -14.10 -4.09
CA VAL A 164 1.34 -14.99 -5.12
C VAL A 164 2.86 -15.03 -5.02
N ARG A 165 3.53 -13.92 -4.67
CA ARG A 165 4.99 -13.90 -4.44
C ARG A 165 5.45 -14.86 -3.35
N GLN A 166 4.56 -15.33 -2.49
CA GLN A 166 4.82 -16.34 -1.45
C GLN A 166 4.53 -17.77 -1.92
N HIS A 167 4.13 -17.96 -3.17
CA HIS A 167 3.92 -19.28 -3.74
C HIS A 167 5.23 -20.08 -3.78
N PRO A 168 5.24 -21.41 -3.47
CA PRO A 168 6.46 -22.23 -3.47
C PRO A 168 7.27 -22.15 -4.77
N LYS A 169 6.63 -22.09 -5.94
CA LYS A 169 7.34 -21.90 -7.22
C LYS A 169 8.07 -20.56 -7.30
N VAL A 170 7.53 -19.49 -6.67
CA VAL A 170 8.16 -18.16 -6.64
C VAL A 170 9.34 -18.15 -5.66
N LEU A 171 9.11 -18.69 -4.46
CA LEU A 171 10.17 -18.80 -3.43
C LEU A 171 11.30 -19.74 -3.87
N GLY A 172 11.02 -20.72 -4.74
CA GLY A 172 11.99 -21.66 -5.28
C GLY A 172 12.77 -21.16 -6.50
N LEU A 173 12.55 -19.92 -6.97
CA LEU A 173 13.27 -19.37 -8.12
C LEU A 173 14.77 -19.30 -7.84
N GLN A 174 15.56 -19.88 -8.74
CA GLN A 174 17.02 -19.92 -8.64
C GLN A 174 17.64 -18.84 -9.53
N PHE A 175 18.10 -17.77 -8.93
CA PHE A 175 18.72 -16.65 -9.65
C PHE A 175 20.20 -16.88 -9.92
N VAL A 176 20.72 -16.30 -11.00
CA VAL A 176 22.15 -16.29 -11.30
C VAL A 176 22.95 -15.57 -10.21
N ASP A 177 24.20 -15.96 -10.01
CA ASP A 177 25.06 -15.36 -9.00
C ASP A 177 25.34 -13.88 -9.36
N GLY A 178 25.28 -13.00 -8.34
CA GLY A 178 25.55 -11.58 -8.50
C GLY A 178 24.39 -10.76 -9.10
N ILE A 179 23.22 -11.34 -9.33
CA ILE A 179 22.03 -10.57 -9.73
C ILE A 179 21.72 -9.50 -8.70
N ARG A 180 21.49 -8.27 -9.13
CA ARG A 180 21.15 -7.17 -8.24
C ARG A 180 19.71 -7.32 -7.74
N ARG A 181 19.43 -6.86 -6.53
CA ARG A 181 18.10 -6.93 -5.92
C ARG A 181 16.99 -6.34 -6.80
N PRO A 182 17.13 -5.14 -7.39
CA PRO A 182 16.09 -4.59 -8.27
C PRO A 182 15.80 -5.47 -9.50
N ASP A 183 16.82 -6.05 -10.10
CA ASP A 183 16.66 -6.91 -11.26
C ASP A 183 15.95 -8.22 -10.89
N ARG A 184 16.28 -8.77 -9.70
CA ARG A 184 15.59 -9.95 -9.15
C ARG A 184 14.13 -9.65 -8.84
N ASP A 185 13.83 -8.53 -8.19
CA ASP A 185 12.47 -8.16 -7.81
C ASP A 185 11.61 -7.90 -9.05
N ASN A 186 12.16 -7.22 -10.06
CA ASN A 186 11.50 -7.05 -11.35
C ASN A 186 11.21 -8.39 -12.04
N ALA A 187 12.18 -9.29 -12.04
CA ALA A 187 11.98 -10.62 -12.65
C ALA A 187 10.87 -11.43 -11.93
N ILE A 188 10.75 -11.30 -10.61
CA ILE A 188 9.66 -11.90 -9.85
C ILE A 188 8.31 -11.27 -10.24
N ASP A 189 8.24 -9.95 -10.36
CA ASP A 189 7.01 -9.26 -10.75
C ASP A 189 6.53 -9.68 -12.14
N VAL A 190 7.44 -9.72 -13.12
CA VAL A 190 7.12 -10.20 -14.48
C VAL A 190 6.72 -11.67 -14.44
N TYR A 191 7.46 -12.54 -13.73
CA TYR A 191 7.15 -13.96 -13.62
C TYR A 191 5.77 -14.23 -13.00
N THR A 192 5.34 -13.42 -12.04
CA THR A 192 4.04 -13.54 -11.38
C THR A 192 2.91 -12.89 -12.15
N SER A 193 3.20 -12.04 -13.14
CA SER A 193 2.22 -11.34 -13.99
C SER A 193 1.67 -12.25 -15.10
N ASP A 194 0.84 -11.69 -15.97
CA ASP A 194 0.40 -12.34 -17.20
C ASP A 194 1.43 -12.19 -18.35
N GLU A 195 2.48 -11.38 -18.13
CA GLU A 195 3.59 -11.12 -19.06
C GLU A 195 4.80 -12.02 -18.79
N TYR A 196 4.61 -13.14 -18.06
CA TYR A 196 5.69 -14.05 -17.64
C TYR A 196 6.52 -14.60 -18.80
N GLU A 197 5.97 -14.64 -20.01
CA GLU A 197 6.68 -15.09 -21.20
C GLU A 197 7.91 -14.24 -21.51
N ASP A 198 7.87 -12.93 -21.17
CA ASP A 198 8.98 -12.01 -21.41
C ASP A 198 10.23 -12.40 -20.64
N VAL A 199 10.08 -12.77 -19.37
CA VAL A 199 11.20 -13.19 -18.52
C VAL A 199 11.61 -14.63 -18.75
N LEU A 200 10.72 -15.48 -19.32
CA LEU A 200 10.98 -16.88 -19.66
C LEU A 200 11.40 -17.11 -21.11
N ALA A 201 11.46 -16.03 -21.92
CA ALA A 201 11.89 -16.10 -23.31
C ALA A 201 13.32 -16.63 -23.45
N GLU A 202 13.58 -17.33 -24.56
CA GLU A 202 14.91 -17.87 -24.86
C GLU A 202 15.93 -16.73 -25.06
N GLY A 203 17.10 -16.85 -24.42
CA GLY A 203 18.11 -15.79 -24.38
C GLY A 203 17.88 -14.71 -23.32
N VAL A 204 16.72 -14.71 -22.64
CA VAL A 204 16.38 -13.79 -21.53
C VAL A 204 16.50 -14.52 -20.20
N TRP A 205 15.81 -15.66 -20.03
CA TRP A 205 15.78 -16.37 -18.75
C TRP A 205 17.18 -16.77 -18.27
N GLN A 206 18.10 -17.11 -19.19
CA GLN A 206 19.48 -17.51 -18.84
C GLN A 206 20.30 -16.38 -18.20
N LYS A 207 19.91 -15.13 -18.40
CA LYS A 207 20.54 -13.96 -17.76
C LYS A 207 20.05 -13.73 -16.34
N THR A 208 18.92 -14.33 -15.99
CA THR A 208 18.20 -14.07 -14.75
C THR A 208 18.20 -15.30 -13.84
N PHE A 209 17.97 -16.49 -14.41
CA PHE A 209 17.80 -17.73 -13.65
C PHE A 209 18.89 -18.75 -13.98
N LYS A 210 19.29 -19.55 -12.97
CA LYS A 210 20.21 -20.70 -13.15
C LYS A 210 19.55 -21.86 -13.90
N VAL A 211 18.24 -22.01 -13.69
CA VAL A 211 17.41 -23.04 -14.31
C VAL A 211 16.15 -22.35 -14.81
N LYS A 212 15.69 -22.70 -16.01
CA LYS A 212 14.44 -22.15 -16.55
C LYS A 212 13.27 -22.49 -15.62
N PRO A 213 12.59 -21.47 -15.04
CA PRO A 213 11.47 -21.72 -14.18
C PRO A 213 10.30 -22.37 -14.92
N GLU A 214 9.56 -23.23 -14.22
CA GLU A 214 8.25 -23.68 -14.69
C GLU A 214 7.26 -22.51 -14.66
N VAL A 215 6.32 -22.49 -15.60
CA VAL A 215 5.26 -21.48 -15.62
C VAL A 215 4.38 -21.63 -14.39
N LEU A 216 4.08 -20.52 -13.72
CA LEU A 216 3.03 -20.45 -12.70
C LEU A 216 1.71 -20.13 -13.40
N THR A 217 0.88 -21.16 -13.60
CA THR A 217 -0.35 -21.03 -14.39
C THR A 217 -1.41 -20.18 -13.72
N ALA A 218 -2.38 -19.68 -14.49
CA ALA A 218 -3.50 -18.91 -13.97
C ALA A 218 -4.33 -19.72 -12.96
N GLU A 219 -4.49 -21.04 -13.19
CA GLU A 219 -5.19 -21.95 -12.29
C GLU A 219 -4.44 -22.10 -10.96
N GLU A 220 -3.12 -22.25 -11.01
CA GLU A 220 -2.27 -22.30 -9.80
C GLU A 220 -2.33 -20.99 -9.01
N LYS A 221 -2.21 -19.84 -9.69
CA LYS A 221 -2.38 -18.51 -9.04
C LYS A 221 -3.74 -18.40 -8.36
N LYS A 222 -4.81 -18.74 -9.07
CA LYS A 222 -6.18 -18.70 -8.54
C LYS A 222 -6.38 -19.62 -7.35
N ALA A 223 -5.88 -20.86 -7.42
CA ALA A 223 -5.94 -21.81 -6.33
C ALA A 223 -5.12 -21.37 -5.11
N TRP A 224 -4.01 -20.68 -5.35
CA TRP A 224 -3.20 -20.11 -4.27
C TRP A 224 -3.89 -18.94 -3.60
N ILE A 225 -4.38 -17.95 -4.38
CA ILE A 225 -5.10 -16.79 -3.87
C ILE A 225 -6.34 -17.21 -3.06
N ALA A 226 -7.04 -18.27 -3.47
CA ALA A 226 -8.20 -18.79 -2.74
C ALA A 226 -7.88 -19.30 -1.32
N LYS A 227 -6.61 -19.51 -0.98
CA LYS A 227 -6.16 -19.86 0.39
C LYS A 227 -5.96 -18.64 1.28
N ASN A 228 -5.95 -17.43 0.71
CA ASN A 228 -5.80 -16.21 1.49
C ASN A 228 -7.08 -15.91 2.25
N THR A 229 -6.97 -15.63 3.54
CA THR A 229 -8.06 -15.35 4.48
C THR A 229 -7.67 -14.25 5.44
N GLY A 230 -8.62 -13.70 6.18
CA GLY A 230 -8.36 -12.72 7.23
C GLY A 230 -7.88 -11.37 6.71
N VAL A 231 -8.08 -11.07 5.41
CA VAL A 231 -7.68 -9.79 4.84
C VAL A 231 -8.70 -8.71 5.20
N THR A 232 -8.18 -7.54 5.54
CA THR A 232 -8.96 -6.32 5.76
C THR A 232 -8.88 -5.41 4.54
N VAL A 233 -10.00 -4.79 4.16
CA VAL A 233 -10.01 -3.71 3.16
C VAL A 233 -10.57 -2.43 3.75
N GLY A 234 -9.86 -1.32 3.55
CA GLY A 234 -10.30 0.03 3.87
C GLY A 234 -10.59 0.85 2.62
N SER A 235 -11.52 1.81 2.75
CA SER A 235 -11.87 2.75 1.69
C SER A 235 -12.00 4.17 2.25
N ASP A 236 -11.40 5.16 1.58
CA ASP A 236 -11.43 6.57 1.98
C ASP A 236 -12.81 7.23 1.83
N ALA A 237 -13.72 6.59 1.07
CA ALA A 237 -15.13 6.95 0.96
C ALA A 237 -16.00 5.68 0.84
N PHE A 238 -17.32 5.88 0.79
CA PHE A 238 -18.27 4.77 0.70
C PHE A 238 -18.08 3.92 -0.57
N PHE A 239 -18.39 2.65 -0.47
CA PHE A 239 -18.59 1.80 -1.64
C PHE A 239 -19.94 2.11 -2.29
N PRO A 240 -19.97 2.48 -3.58
CA PRO A 240 -21.22 2.84 -4.23
C PRO A 240 -22.10 1.62 -4.55
N PHE A 241 -21.51 0.42 -4.69
CA PHE A 241 -22.21 -0.82 -5.04
C PHE A 241 -21.51 -2.04 -4.42
N GLY A 242 -22.24 -3.14 -4.31
CA GLY A 242 -21.73 -4.42 -3.81
C GLY A 242 -20.62 -5.06 -4.66
N ASP A 243 -20.40 -4.62 -5.89
CA ASP A 243 -19.32 -5.10 -6.76
C ASP A 243 -17.91 -4.88 -6.16
N ASN A 244 -17.75 -3.85 -5.32
CA ASN A 244 -16.53 -3.62 -4.57
C ASN A 244 -16.30 -4.73 -3.53
N VAL A 245 -17.35 -5.16 -2.85
CA VAL A 245 -17.32 -6.29 -1.89
C VAL A 245 -17.02 -7.59 -2.63
N GLU A 246 -17.71 -7.83 -3.77
CA GLU A 246 -17.47 -9.00 -4.63
C GLU A 246 -16.02 -9.09 -5.10
N ARG A 247 -15.41 -7.94 -5.47
CA ARG A 247 -13.98 -7.90 -5.83
C ARG A 247 -13.08 -8.17 -4.62
N ALA A 248 -13.36 -7.51 -3.51
CA ALA A 248 -12.56 -7.62 -2.30
C ALA A 248 -12.52 -9.07 -1.77
N ARG A 249 -13.67 -9.73 -1.74
CA ARG A 249 -13.78 -11.12 -1.31
C ARG A 249 -12.88 -12.08 -2.08
N LYS A 250 -12.65 -11.84 -3.38
CA LYS A 250 -11.77 -12.69 -4.21
C LYS A 250 -10.30 -12.67 -3.76
N SER A 251 -9.89 -11.66 -3.02
CA SER A 251 -8.55 -11.52 -2.43
C SER A 251 -8.49 -11.96 -0.95
N GLY A 252 -9.51 -12.68 -0.45
CA GLY A 252 -9.54 -13.20 0.91
C GLY A 252 -10.02 -12.20 1.97
N VAL A 253 -10.74 -11.15 1.57
CA VAL A 253 -11.28 -10.14 2.50
C VAL A 253 -12.39 -10.73 3.35
N GLU A 254 -12.25 -10.57 4.66
CA GLU A 254 -13.21 -10.93 5.69
C GLU A 254 -13.67 -9.71 6.52
N TYR A 255 -12.92 -8.59 6.42
CA TYR A 255 -13.17 -7.38 7.19
C TYR A 255 -13.16 -6.16 6.28
N ILE A 256 -14.14 -5.26 6.46
CA ILE A 256 -14.26 -4.01 5.68
C ILE A 256 -14.42 -2.82 6.62
N VAL A 257 -13.69 -1.75 6.35
CA VAL A 257 -13.87 -0.44 7.01
C VAL A 257 -14.06 0.66 5.96
N GLN A 258 -15.14 1.41 6.08
CA GLN A 258 -15.50 2.51 5.17
C GLN A 258 -16.41 3.51 5.87
N PRO A 259 -16.58 4.75 5.34
CA PRO A 259 -17.44 5.73 6.00
C PRO A 259 -18.94 5.38 5.97
N GLY A 260 -19.45 4.66 4.97
CA GLY A 260 -20.89 4.58 4.71
C GLY A 260 -21.46 5.89 4.16
N GLY A 261 -22.80 5.99 4.10
CA GLY A 261 -23.52 7.17 3.62
C GLY A 261 -23.80 7.17 2.11
N SER A 262 -23.75 6.02 1.46
CA SER A 262 -24.25 5.82 0.10
C SER A 262 -25.76 5.58 0.11
N ILE A 263 -26.45 6.03 -0.94
CA ILE A 263 -27.86 5.66 -1.18
C ILE A 263 -28.02 4.13 -1.34
N ARG A 264 -26.92 3.42 -1.65
CA ARG A 264 -26.88 1.98 -1.87
C ARG A 264 -26.18 1.21 -0.76
N ASP A 265 -26.10 1.76 0.46
CA ASP A 265 -25.50 1.07 1.59
C ASP A 265 -26.18 -0.27 1.89
N ASP A 266 -27.50 -0.36 1.69
CA ASP A 266 -28.28 -1.60 1.78
C ASP A 266 -27.72 -2.72 0.90
N ASN A 267 -27.46 -2.43 -0.38
CA ASN A 267 -26.89 -3.38 -1.34
C ASN A 267 -25.46 -3.79 -0.97
N VAL A 268 -24.65 -2.85 -0.45
CA VAL A 268 -23.27 -3.12 -0.02
C VAL A 268 -23.26 -4.02 1.21
N ILE A 269 -24.15 -3.75 2.20
CA ILE A 269 -24.29 -4.53 3.43
C ILE A 269 -24.81 -5.93 3.10
N GLU A 270 -25.86 -6.05 2.26
CA GLU A 270 -26.40 -7.34 1.80
C GLU A 270 -25.32 -8.21 1.15
N THR A 271 -24.51 -7.59 0.28
CA THR A 271 -23.38 -8.30 -0.38
C THR A 271 -22.35 -8.77 0.64
N ALA A 272 -22.03 -7.96 1.66
CA ALA A 272 -21.12 -8.35 2.72
C ALA A 272 -21.68 -9.50 3.58
N ASN A 273 -23.00 -9.44 3.93
CA ASN A 273 -23.68 -10.49 4.67
C ASN A 273 -23.69 -11.84 3.92
N LYS A 274 -23.89 -11.81 2.59
CA LYS A 274 -23.82 -13.00 1.73
C LYS A 274 -22.52 -13.78 1.90
N TYR A 275 -21.42 -13.09 2.21
CA TYR A 275 -20.09 -13.69 2.37
C TYR A 275 -19.63 -13.78 3.84
N GLY A 276 -20.48 -13.44 4.80
CA GLY A 276 -20.15 -13.45 6.23
C GLY A 276 -19.08 -12.43 6.61
N ILE A 277 -18.90 -11.39 5.81
CA ILE A 277 -17.91 -10.31 6.04
C ILE A 277 -18.37 -9.39 7.17
N THR A 278 -17.46 -9.03 8.07
CA THR A 278 -17.70 -8.00 9.09
C THR A 278 -17.36 -6.62 8.52
N MET A 279 -18.33 -5.68 8.57
CA MET A 279 -18.15 -4.33 8.04
C MET A 279 -18.45 -3.27 9.10
N ALA A 280 -17.50 -2.36 9.28
CA ALA A 280 -17.64 -1.17 10.13
C ALA A 280 -17.84 0.09 9.29
N PHE A 281 -18.80 0.94 9.68
CA PHE A 281 -18.98 2.28 9.14
C PHE A 281 -18.40 3.32 10.10
N THR A 282 -17.42 4.09 9.63
CA THR A 282 -16.76 5.12 10.42
C THR A 282 -17.51 6.45 10.46
N GLY A 283 -18.40 6.70 9.49
CA GLY A 283 -19.03 8.01 9.28
C GLY A 283 -18.06 9.11 8.81
N MET A 284 -16.79 8.78 8.63
CA MET A 284 -15.71 9.73 8.34
C MET A 284 -15.11 9.47 6.97
N ARG A 285 -15.14 10.47 6.08
CA ARG A 285 -14.45 10.44 4.78
C ARG A 285 -13.01 10.91 4.94
N LEU A 286 -12.10 10.20 4.29
CA LEU A 286 -10.66 10.48 4.34
C LEU A 286 -10.13 11.04 3.02
N PHE A 287 -10.92 11.85 2.33
CA PHE A 287 -10.51 12.42 1.05
C PHE A 287 -9.22 13.24 1.17
N HIS A 288 -8.29 12.95 0.27
CA HIS A 288 -7.01 13.63 0.12
C HIS A 288 -6.77 13.90 -1.38
N HIS A 289 -6.92 15.16 -1.77
CA HIS A 289 -6.80 15.62 -3.17
C HIS A 289 -5.62 16.57 -3.37
#